data_9305c440826a3cfc8004a1905424528d
#
_entry.id   9305c440826a3cfc8004a1905424528d
#
_cell.length_a   1.000
_cell.length_b   1.000
_cell.length_c   1.000
_cell.angle_alpha   90.00
_cell.angle_beta   90.00
_cell.angle_gamma   90.00
#
_symmetry.space_group_name_H-M   'P 1'
#
loop_
_entity.id
_entity.type
_entity.pdbx_description
1 polymer ?
#
loop_
_entity_poly.entity_id
_entity_poly.type
_entity_poly.pdbx_seq_one_letter_code
_entity_poly.pdbx_strand_id
1 'polypeptide(L)'
;MNKSESKYFATAVRMDEAFLRLLEKKDFAYITVKELCETAGVNRSTFYLHYETMADLLSESVQYMNEQFLTYMNRNTETFVTKMKECPLDELYLVTQEYLTPYLNYIKEHQRLFRTAMEHYVILGMDRSYERMFCHVFIPILERYGVPKKDRHYIMAFYIHGIMAIISEWLRTDCDDSIEYIIKVIQQCVKRRREKK
;
A
#
# COMPACT_ATOMS: atom_id res chain seq x y z
N MET A 1 2.38 22.36 -18.63
CA MET A 1 2.32 20.93 -19.02
C MET A 1 2.11 20.87 -20.53
N ASN A 2 3.03 20.25 -21.26
CA ASN A 2 3.01 20.19 -22.72
C ASN A 2 1.90 19.20 -23.16
N LYS A 3 1.25 19.46 -24.32
CA LYS A 3 0.16 18.62 -24.87
C LYS A 3 0.59 17.15 -25.11
N SER A 4 1.89 16.92 -25.33
CA SER A 4 2.50 15.60 -25.47
C SER A 4 2.58 14.87 -24.14
N GLU A 5 2.98 15.54 -23.06
CA GLU A 5 3.03 14.98 -21.69
C GLU A 5 1.64 14.61 -21.21
N SER A 6 0.63 15.46 -21.47
CA SER A 6 -0.76 15.17 -21.11
C SER A 6 -1.31 13.91 -21.79
N LYS A 7 -0.95 13.66 -23.07
CA LYS A 7 -1.34 12.44 -23.79
C LYS A 7 -0.62 11.20 -23.26
N TYR A 8 0.65 11.33 -22.90
CA TYR A 8 1.45 10.25 -22.32
C TYR A 8 0.79 9.78 -21.01
N PHE A 9 0.56 10.70 -20.08
CA PHE A 9 -0.10 10.37 -18.80
C PHE A 9 -1.50 9.78 -18.98
N ALA A 10 -2.33 10.35 -19.86
CA ALA A 10 -3.66 9.82 -20.13
C ALA A 10 -3.63 8.39 -20.70
N THR A 11 -2.57 8.03 -21.42
CA THR A 11 -2.40 6.69 -21.97
C THR A 11 -1.94 5.70 -20.87
N ALA A 12 -1.03 6.11 -19.99
CA ALA A 12 -0.62 5.31 -18.84
C ALA A 12 -1.84 4.98 -17.95
N VAL A 13 -2.63 5.97 -17.56
CA VAL A 13 -3.85 5.77 -16.76
C VAL A 13 -4.82 4.78 -17.42
N ARG A 14 -5.04 4.85 -18.74
CA ARG A 14 -5.89 3.88 -19.44
C ARG A 14 -5.35 2.45 -19.38
N MET A 15 -4.03 2.29 -19.45
CA MET A 15 -3.39 0.98 -19.34
C MET A 15 -3.49 0.45 -17.91
N ASP A 16 -3.30 1.29 -16.89
CA ASP A 16 -3.50 0.93 -15.48
C ASP A 16 -4.94 0.47 -15.21
N GLU A 17 -5.93 1.25 -15.65
CA GLU A 17 -7.35 0.88 -15.49
C GLU A 17 -7.70 -0.43 -16.23
N ALA A 18 -7.15 -0.63 -17.42
CA ALA A 18 -7.36 -1.87 -18.17
C ALA A 18 -6.71 -3.07 -17.45
N PHE A 19 -5.51 -2.87 -16.91
CA PHE A 19 -4.79 -3.87 -16.15
C PHE A 19 -5.55 -4.27 -14.88
N LEU A 20 -6.03 -3.32 -14.10
CA LEU A 20 -6.84 -3.58 -12.91
C LEU A 20 -8.11 -4.39 -13.27
N ARG A 21 -8.82 -4.00 -14.33
CA ARG A 21 -10.00 -4.75 -14.81
C ARG A 21 -9.68 -6.17 -15.26
N LEU A 22 -8.49 -6.41 -15.80
CA LEU A 22 -8.05 -7.76 -16.17
C LEU A 22 -7.69 -8.59 -14.95
N LEU A 23 -7.02 -7.98 -13.96
CA LEU A 23 -6.70 -8.64 -12.69
C LEU A 23 -7.95 -9.04 -11.89
N GLU A 24 -9.07 -8.34 -12.03
CA GLU A 24 -10.35 -8.76 -11.43
C GLU A 24 -10.87 -10.08 -12.01
N LYS A 25 -10.47 -10.43 -13.23
CA LYS A 25 -11.02 -11.59 -13.96
C LYS A 25 -10.08 -12.80 -13.97
N LYS A 26 -8.77 -12.59 -13.89
CA LYS A 26 -7.77 -13.65 -13.99
C LYS A 26 -6.45 -13.28 -13.34
N ASP A 27 -5.63 -14.27 -13.06
CA ASP A 27 -4.32 -14.08 -12.45
C ASP A 27 -3.34 -13.37 -13.40
N PHE A 28 -2.39 -12.64 -12.82
CA PHE A 28 -1.37 -11.88 -13.52
C PHE A 28 -0.61 -12.71 -14.57
N ALA A 29 -0.26 -13.95 -14.23
CA ALA A 29 0.47 -14.86 -15.13
C ALA A 29 -0.21 -15.11 -16.48
N TYR A 30 -1.53 -14.91 -16.55
CA TYR A 30 -2.33 -15.13 -17.76
C TYR A 30 -2.71 -13.84 -18.50
N ILE A 31 -2.29 -12.66 -17.98
CA ILE A 31 -2.54 -11.38 -18.64
C ILE A 31 -1.43 -11.14 -19.67
N THR A 32 -1.81 -10.94 -20.93
CA THR A 32 -0.87 -10.68 -22.01
C THR A 32 -0.87 -9.21 -22.42
N VAL A 33 0.28 -8.72 -22.93
CA VAL A 33 0.37 -7.36 -23.53
C VAL A 33 -0.67 -7.15 -24.62
N LYS A 34 -0.99 -8.19 -25.40
CA LYS A 34 -2.02 -8.11 -26.45
C LYS A 34 -3.39 -7.75 -25.86
N GLU A 35 -3.80 -8.50 -24.89
CA GLU A 35 -5.12 -8.36 -24.25
C GLU A 35 -5.21 -7.05 -23.46
N LEU A 36 -4.13 -6.66 -22.77
CA LEU A 36 -4.05 -5.36 -22.12
C LEU A 36 -4.27 -4.22 -23.13
N CYS A 37 -3.53 -4.25 -24.25
CA CYS A 37 -3.63 -3.23 -25.29
C CYS A 37 -5.03 -3.16 -25.91
N GLU A 38 -5.66 -4.31 -26.18
CA GLU A 38 -7.04 -4.40 -26.67
C GLU A 38 -8.02 -3.79 -25.66
N THR A 39 -7.87 -4.11 -24.37
CA THR A 39 -8.72 -3.60 -23.29
C THR A 39 -8.54 -2.08 -23.06
N ALA A 40 -7.32 -1.59 -23.16
CA ALA A 40 -6.97 -0.17 -22.99
C ALA A 40 -7.25 0.67 -24.26
N GLY A 41 -7.53 0.04 -25.40
CA GLY A 41 -7.68 0.73 -26.70
C GLY A 41 -6.38 1.39 -27.17
N VAL A 42 -5.24 0.71 -26.99
CA VAL A 42 -3.91 1.18 -27.42
C VAL A 42 -3.20 0.15 -28.28
N ASN A 43 -2.18 0.57 -29.02
CA ASN A 43 -1.34 -0.34 -29.80
C ASN A 43 -0.21 -0.93 -28.94
N ARG A 44 0.32 -2.09 -29.32
CA ARG A 44 1.48 -2.70 -28.64
C ARG A 44 2.71 -1.79 -28.64
N SER A 45 2.96 -1.05 -29.72
CA SER A 45 4.04 -0.06 -29.78
C SER A 45 3.86 1.03 -28.71
N THR A 46 2.62 1.41 -28.43
CA THR A 46 2.32 2.36 -27.35
C THR A 46 2.63 1.77 -25.98
N PHE A 47 2.31 0.49 -25.76
CA PHE A 47 2.69 -0.19 -24.50
C PHE A 47 4.20 -0.13 -24.30
N TYR A 48 5.00 -0.51 -25.31
CA TYR A 48 6.46 -0.53 -25.21
C TYR A 48 7.13 0.86 -25.17
N LEU A 49 6.38 1.94 -25.42
CA LEU A 49 6.83 3.30 -25.11
C LEU A 49 6.73 3.67 -23.63
N HIS A 50 5.89 2.96 -22.87
CA HIS A 50 5.66 3.20 -21.45
C HIS A 50 6.34 2.16 -20.58
N TYR A 51 6.31 0.88 -20.98
CA TYR A 51 6.73 -0.26 -20.17
C TYR A 51 7.57 -1.23 -21.00
N GLU A 52 8.63 -1.74 -20.42
CA GLU A 52 9.42 -2.81 -21.05
C GLU A 52 8.72 -4.17 -20.88
N THR A 53 8.10 -4.37 -19.71
CA THR A 53 7.45 -5.62 -19.31
C THR A 53 6.10 -5.39 -18.62
N MET A 54 5.31 -6.46 -18.48
CA MET A 54 4.10 -6.43 -17.64
C MET A 54 4.41 -6.22 -16.15
N ALA A 55 5.62 -6.57 -15.69
CA ALA A 55 6.03 -6.33 -14.32
C ALA A 55 6.27 -4.82 -14.05
N ASP A 56 6.73 -4.07 -15.04
CA ASP A 56 6.89 -2.61 -14.93
C ASP A 56 5.53 -1.93 -14.79
N LEU A 57 4.55 -2.36 -15.59
CA LEU A 57 3.17 -1.89 -15.45
C LEU A 57 2.60 -2.23 -14.06
N LEU A 58 2.78 -3.47 -13.59
CA LEU A 58 2.34 -3.87 -12.24
C LEU A 58 2.97 -2.98 -11.16
N SER A 59 4.27 -2.72 -11.27
CA SER A 59 5.00 -1.86 -10.33
C SER A 59 4.44 -0.43 -10.30
N GLU A 60 4.18 0.14 -11.47
CA GLU A 60 3.61 1.49 -11.59
C GLU A 60 2.16 1.53 -11.09
N SER A 61 1.35 0.54 -11.42
CA SER A 61 -0.04 0.43 -10.94
C SER A 61 -0.11 0.35 -9.39
N VAL A 62 0.77 -0.43 -8.78
CA VAL A 62 0.87 -0.50 -7.30
C VAL A 62 1.33 0.83 -6.71
N GLN A 63 2.33 1.48 -7.33
CA GLN A 63 2.79 2.80 -6.88
C GLN A 63 1.69 3.84 -7.01
N TYR A 64 0.99 3.89 -8.12
CA TYR A 64 -0.15 4.79 -8.34
C TYR A 64 -1.24 4.59 -7.28
N MET A 65 -1.59 3.34 -6.98
CA MET A 65 -2.57 3.03 -5.94
C MET A 65 -2.11 3.48 -4.54
N ASN A 66 -0.83 3.29 -4.21
CA ASN A 66 -0.28 3.76 -2.94
C ASN A 66 -0.31 5.29 -2.85
N GLU A 67 -0.04 6.01 -3.94
CA GLU A 67 -0.13 7.47 -4.00
C GLU A 67 -1.58 7.97 -3.86
N GLN A 68 -2.54 7.29 -4.51
CA GLN A 68 -3.96 7.59 -4.32
C GLN A 68 -4.40 7.37 -2.87
N PHE A 69 -3.96 6.28 -2.26
CA PHE A 69 -4.22 6.01 -0.85
C PHE A 69 -3.61 7.09 0.06
N LEU A 70 -2.34 7.47 -0.15
CA LEU A 70 -1.70 8.55 0.61
C LEU A 70 -2.43 9.88 0.43
N THR A 71 -2.90 10.17 -0.79
CA THR A 71 -3.69 11.38 -1.07
C THR A 71 -5.03 11.34 -0.33
N TYR A 72 -5.69 10.19 -0.29
CA TYR A 72 -6.90 9.98 0.51
C TYR A 72 -6.65 10.16 2.00
N MET A 73 -5.57 9.58 2.51
CA MET A 73 -5.15 9.74 3.90
C MET A 73 -4.78 11.19 4.21
N ASN A 74 -4.04 11.86 3.34
CA ASN A 74 -3.60 13.26 3.53
C ASN A 74 -4.75 14.26 3.58
N ARG A 75 -5.84 14.05 2.86
CA ARG A 75 -7.05 14.88 2.98
C ARG A 75 -7.65 14.87 4.38
N ASN A 76 -7.39 13.80 5.14
CA ASN A 76 -7.82 13.65 6.53
C ASN A 76 -6.68 13.94 7.56
N THR A 77 -5.48 14.30 7.09
CA THR A 77 -4.22 14.23 7.87
C THR A 77 -3.96 15.48 8.70
N GLU A 78 -4.48 16.66 8.38
CA GLU A 78 -4.30 17.83 9.26
C GLU A 78 -4.87 17.54 10.65
N THR A 79 -6.03 16.92 10.71
CA THR A 79 -6.65 16.47 11.96
C THR A 79 -5.82 15.36 12.62
N PHE A 80 -5.17 14.49 11.84
CA PHE A 80 -4.42 13.34 12.33
C PHE A 80 -3.06 13.71 12.92
N VAL A 81 -2.24 14.44 12.17
CA VAL A 81 -0.91 14.89 12.66
C VAL A 81 -1.06 15.76 13.91
N THR A 82 -2.11 16.58 13.96
CA THR A 82 -2.43 17.38 15.15
C THR A 82 -2.82 16.48 16.32
N LYS A 83 -3.74 15.52 16.11
CA LYS A 83 -4.09 14.53 17.15
C LYS A 83 -2.88 13.73 17.62
N MET A 84 -2.02 13.27 16.72
CA MET A 84 -0.78 12.55 17.09
C MET A 84 0.17 13.40 17.91
N LYS A 85 0.21 14.72 17.69
CA LYS A 85 1.07 15.63 18.46
C LYS A 85 0.52 15.95 19.85
N GLU A 86 -0.80 15.96 20.00
CA GLU A 86 -1.50 16.48 21.16
C GLU A 86 -2.06 15.39 22.08
N CYS A 87 -2.34 14.17 21.58
CA CYS A 87 -2.91 13.12 22.41
C CYS A 87 -1.93 12.65 23.51
N PRO A 88 -2.42 12.21 24.68
CA PRO A 88 -1.60 11.60 25.72
C PRO A 88 -0.80 10.40 25.19
N LEU A 89 0.41 10.16 25.76
CA LEU A 89 1.28 9.06 25.32
C LEU A 89 0.67 7.67 25.52
N ASP A 90 -0.21 7.51 26.49
CA ASP A 90 -0.95 6.27 26.76
C ASP A 90 -2.10 6.03 25.78
N GLU A 91 -2.56 7.06 25.09
CA GLU A 91 -3.53 7.00 23.99
C GLU A 91 -2.87 6.96 22.60
N LEU A 92 -1.57 7.23 22.53
CA LEU A 92 -0.80 7.22 21.31
C LEU A 92 -0.45 5.77 20.92
N TYR A 93 -1.25 5.15 20.09
CA TYR A 93 -0.96 3.81 19.57
C TYR A 93 -0.30 3.89 18.19
N LEU A 94 0.74 3.05 17.97
CA LEU A 94 1.39 2.88 16.66
C LEU A 94 0.40 2.48 15.56
N VAL A 95 -0.72 1.85 15.97
CA VAL A 95 -1.70 1.31 15.04
C VAL A 95 -3.10 1.50 15.64
N THR A 96 -3.84 2.46 15.14
CA THR A 96 -5.23 2.70 15.56
C THR A 96 -6.22 2.14 14.55
N GLN A 97 -7.43 1.84 15.00
CA GLN A 97 -8.52 1.43 14.13
C GLN A 97 -8.83 2.50 13.06
N GLU A 98 -8.75 3.77 13.46
CA GLU A 98 -9.01 4.93 12.60
C GLU A 98 -8.12 4.97 11.34
N TYR A 99 -6.86 4.46 11.44
CA TYR A 99 -5.92 4.41 10.31
C TYR A 99 -5.96 3.11 9.55
N LEU A 100 -6.09 2.00 10.28
CA LEU A 100 -6.08 0.69 9.65
C LEU A 100 -7.36 0.43 8.86
N THR A 101 -8.52 0.88 9.34
CA THR A 101 -9.79 0.62 8.67
C THR A 101 -9.81 1.12 7.22
N PRO A 102 -9.49 2.39 6.90
CA PRO A 102 -9.46 2.85 5.52
C PRO A 102 -8.43 2.09 4.67
N TYR A 103 -7.26 1.79 5.24
CA TYR A 103 -6.19 1.08 4.55
C TYR A 103 -6.59 -0.37 4.23
N LEU A 104 -7.16 -1.09 5.19
CA LEU A 104 -7.60 -2.46 4.99
C LEU A 104 -8.82 -2.55 4.06
N ASN A 105 -9.75 -1.59 4.12
CA ASN A 105 -10.84 -1.49 3.14
C ASN A 105 -10.28 -1.36 1.71
N TYR A 106 -9.33 -0.45 1.52
CA TYR A 106 -8.71 -0.23 0.23
C TYR A 106 -7.97 -1.47 -0.29
N ILE A 107 -7.23 -2.17 0.58
CA ILE A 107 -6.59 -3.45 0.24
C ILE A 107 -7.63 -4.50 -0.15
N LYS A 108 -8.74 -4.58 0.59
CA LYS A 108 -9.82 -5.54 0.32
C LYS A 108 -10.52 -5.27 -1.00
N GLU A 109 -10.80 -4.00 -1.31
CA GLU A 109 -11.37 -3.58 -2.60
C GLU A 109 -10.47 -3.93 -3.79
N HIS A 110 -9.14 -3.91 -3.59
CA HIS A 110 -8.13 -4.19 -4.61
C HIS A 110 -7.32 -5.45 -4.32
N GLN A 111 -7.92 -6.44 -3.64
CA GLN A 111 -7.24 -7.60 -3.09
C GLN A 111 -6.39 -8.37 -4.11
N ARG A 112 -6.86 -8.52 -5.35
CA ARG A 112 -6.11 -9.24 -6.38
C ARG A 112 -4.80 -8.55 -6.77
N LEU A 113 -4.83 -7.22 -6.92
CA LEU A 113 -3.61 -6.45 -7.19
C LEU A 113 -2.62 -6.55 -6.04
N PHE A 114 -3.09 -6.37 -4.80
CA PHE A 114 -2.23 -6.47 -3.63
C PHE A 114 -1.68 -7.88 -3.44
N ARG A 115 -2.47 -8.93 -3.69
CA ARG A 115 -1.97 -10.31 -3.67
C ARG A 115 -0.86 -10.51 -4.71
N THR A 116 -1.11 -10.12 -5.96
CA THR A 116 -0.13 -10.22 -7.05
C THR A 116 1.14 -9.43 -6.71
N ALA A 117 1.00 -8.22 -6.17
CA ALA A 117 2.14 -7.42 -5.72
C ALA A 117 2.94 -8.11 -4.60
N MET A 118 2.27 -8.80 -3.67
CA MET A 118 2.94 -9.55 -2.60
C MET A 118 3.66 -10.79 -3.13
N GLU A 119 3.11 -11.50 -4.10
CA GLU A 119 3.75 -12.64 -4.75
C GLU A 119 5.02 -12.22 -5.51
N HIS A 120 5.05 -11.01 -6.03
CA HIS A 120 6.18 -10.42 -6.76
C HIS A 120 6.97 -9.38 -5.94
N TYR A 121 6.84 -9.40 -4.62
CA TYR A 121 7.33 -8.41 -3.67
C TYR A 121 8.78 -7.98 -3.89
N VAL A 122 9.68 -8.94 -4.08
CA VAL A 122 11.13 -8.67 -4.28
C VAL A 122 11.39 -7.98 -5.63
N ILE A 123 10.73 -8.45 -6.69
CA ILE A 123 10.90 -7.93 -8.05
C ILE A 123 10.41 -6.48 -8.13
N LEU A 124 9.31 -6.18 -7.43
CA LEU A 124 8.67 -4.86 -7.45
C LEU A 124 9.32 -3.84 -6.49
N GLY A 125 10.32 -4.26 -5.70
CA GLY A 125 10.98 -3.37 -4.73
C GLY A 125 10.01 -2.76 -3.71
N MET A 126 9.00 -3.51 -3.32
CA MET A 126 7.89 -3.07 -2.45
C MET A 126 8.35 -2.60 -1.09
N ASP A 127 9.50 -3.10 -0.58
CA ASP A 127 10.11 -2.67 0.68
C ASP A 127 10.23 -1.16 0.78
N ARG A 128 10.84 -0.54 -0.24
CA ARG A 128 11.08 0.91 -0.26
C ARG A 128 9.79 1.72 -0.38
N SER A 129 8.79 1.17 -1.06
CA SER A 129 7.50 1.83 -1.24
C SER A 129 6.73 1.87 0.08
N TYR A 130 6.67 0.75 0.79
CA TYR A 130 6.02 0.65 2.10
C TYR A 130 6.76 1.43 3.18
N GLU A 131 8.10 1.38 3.21
CA GLU A 131 8.87 2.21 4.14
C GLU A 131 8.52 3.69 3.98
N ARG A 132 8.51 4.22 2.76
CA ARG A 132 8.13 5.62 2.51
C ARG A 132 6.71 5.94 2.98
N MET A 133 5.75 5.07 2.68
CA MET A 133 4.36 5.26 3.07
C MET A 133 4.20 5.32 4.59
N PHE A 134 4.83 4.41 5.32
CA PHE A 134 4.67 4.32 6.77
C PHE A 134 5.58 5.28 7.56
N CYS A 135 6.67 5.79 6.97
CA CYS A 135 7.56 6.78 7.62
C CYS A 135 6.78 7.98 8.18
N HIS A 136 5.83 8.52 7.42
CA HIS A 136 5.06 9.69 7.85
C HIS A 136 4.19 9.44 9.09
N VAL A 137 3.81 8.18 9.32
CA VAL A 137 3.00 7.77 10.49
C VAL A 137 3.89 7.35 11.65
N PHE A 138 4.87 6.49 11.39
CA PHE A 138 5.64 5.86 12.47
C PHE A 138 6.71 6.77 13.07
N ILE A 139 7.41 7.58 12.28
CA ILE A 139 8.50 8.41 12.78
C ILE A 139 8.03 9.39 13.87
N PRO A 140 6.97 10.19 13.68
CA PRO A 140 6.47 11.09 14.72
C PRO A 140 6.07 10.35 16.02
N ILE A 141 5.49 9.17 15.89
CA ILE A 141 5.09 8.35 17.04
C ILE A 141 6.32 7.85 17.79
N LEU A 142 7.31 7.30 17.09
CA LEU A 142 8.56 6.84 17.70
C LEU A 142 9.34 7.98 18.37
N GLU A 143 9.27 9.20 17.82
CA GLU A 143 9.85 10.41 18.44
C GLU A 143 9.19 10.73 19.77
N ARG A 144 7.88 10.71 19.82
CA ARG A 144 7.15 10.97 21.07
C ARG A 144 7.38 9.91 22.14
N TYR A 145 7.64 8.66 21.74
CA TYR A 145 8.06 7.60 22.65
C TYR A 145 9.53 7.70 23.08
N GLY A 146 10.26 8.74 22.64
CA GLY A 146 11.67 8.94 22.96
C GLY A 146 12.60 7.90 22.36
N VAL A 147 12.20 7.22 21.29
CA VAL A 147 13.04 6.22 20.63
C VAL A 147 14.25 6.91 20.00
N PRO A 148 15.49 6.49 20.33
CA PRO A 148 16.70 7.07 19.76
C PRO A 148 16.70 7.02 18.23
N LYS A 149 17.15 8.08 17.57
CA LYS A 149 17.13 8.20 16.10
C LYS A 149 17.78 6.99 15.40
N LYS A 150 18.87 6.46 15.97
CA LYS A 150 19.60 5.30 15.44
C LYS A 150 18.80 3.99 15.46
N ASP A 151 17.79 3.88 16.34
CA ASP A 151 17.02 2.64 16.53
C ASP A 151 15.70 2.67 15.74
N ARG A 152 15.23 3.86 15.32
CA ARG A 152 13.92 4.03 14.69
C ARG A 152 13.74 3.21 13.43
N HIS A 153 14.75 3.13 12.57
CA HIS A 153 14.68 2.37 11.32
C HIS A 153 14.54 0.86 11.56
N TYR A 154 15.18 0.30 12.58
CA TYR A 154 15.02 -1.13 12.92
C TYR A 154 13.62 -1.41 13.46
N ILE A 155 13.15 -0.55 14.37
CA ILE A 155 11.82 -0.69 14.96
C ILE A 155 10.75 -0.51 13.88
N MET A 156 10.89 0.47 13.00
CA MET A 156 9.98 0.71 11.91
C MET A 156 9.94 -0.48 10.94
N ALA A 157 11.11 -1.01 10.53
CA ALA A 157 11.19 -2.18 9.67
C ALA A 157 10.47 -3.38 10.30
N PHE A 158 10.68 -3.64 11.59
CA PHE A 158 10.00 -4.72 12.31
C PHE A 158 8.47 -4.59 12.26
N TYR A 159 7.93 -3.39 12.56
CA TYR A 159 6.49 -3.17 12.55
C TYR A 159 5.89 -3.23 11.15
N ILE A 160 6.55 -2.63 10.15
CA ILE A 160 6.08 -2.65 8.76
C ILE A 160 6.03 -4.08 8.24
N HIS A 161 7.11 -4.84 8.38
CA HIS A 161 7.15 -6.23 7.91
C HIS A 161 6.18 -7.13 8.68
N GLY A 162 6.00 -6.90 9.99
CA GLY A 162 5.02 -7.61 10.79
C GLY A 162 3.58 -7.36 10.35
N ILE A 163 3.22 -6.10 10.12
CA ILE A 163 1.89 -5.72 9.62
C ILE A 163 1.68 -6.28 8.21
N MET A 164 2.68 -6.15 7.33
CA MET A 164 2.58 -6.68 5.97
C MET A 164 2.48 -8.20 5.92
N ALA A 165 3.13 -8.92 6.84
CA ALA A 165 2.98 -10.37 6.95
C ALA A 165 1.53 -10.78 7.31
N ILE A 166 0.89 -10.07 8.25
CA ILE A 166 -0.52 -10.30 8.60
C ILE A 166 -1.43 -10.02 7.41
N ILE A 167 -1.22 -8.89 6.71
CA ILE A 167 -2.00 -8.51 5.52
C ILE A 167 -1.80 -9.53 4.40
N SER A 168 -0.57 -10.00 4.17
CA SER A 168 -0.28 -11.02 3.17
C SER A 168 -1.04 -12.32 3.45
N GLU A 169 -1.08 -12.75 4.71
CA GLU A 169 -1.83 -13.95 5.09
C GLU A 169 -3.33 -13.77 4.89
N TRP A 170 -3.86 -12.61 5.26
CA TRP A 170 -5.27 -12.26 5.02
C TRP A 170 -5.62 -12.24 3.53
N LEU A 171 -4.74 -11.70 2.67
CA LEU A 171 -4.91 -11.73 1.21
C LEU A 171 -4.90 -13.17 0.65
N ARG A 172 -4.10 -14.08 1.23
CA ARG A 172 -4.02 -15.48 0.80
C ARG A 172 -5.31 -16.25 1.06
N THR A 173 -6.08 -15.83 2.06
CA THR A 173 -7.40 -16.37 2.41
C THR A 173 -8.55 -15.57 1.81
N ASP A 174 -8.34 -14.87 0.68
CA ASP A 174 -9.36 -14.06 -0.02
C ASP A 174 -10.04 -13.00 0.87
N CYS A 175 -9.35 -12.51 1.88
CA CYS A 175 -9.86 -11.56 2.87
C CYS A 175 -11.15 -12.04 3.58
N ASP A 176 -11.21 -13.34 3.90
CA ASP A 176 -12.37 -13.98 4.54
C ASP A 176 -12.66 -13.42 5.92
N ASP A 177 -11.60 -13.13 6.70
CA ASP A 177 -11.75 -12.52 8.01
C ASP A 177 -12.23 -11.07 7.92
N SER A 178 -12.97 -10.61 8.94
CA SER A 178 -13.40 -9.21 8.99
C SER A 178 -12.23 -8.25 9.24
N ILE A 179 -12.38 -7.03 8.75
CA ILE A 179 -11.37 -5.97 8.95
C ILE A 179 -11.14 -5.71 10.44
N GLU A 180 -12.19 -5.72 11.24
CA GLU A 180 -12.14 -5.55 12.70
C GLU A 180 -11.30 -6.65 13.36
N TYR A 181 -11.43 -7.89 12.88
CA TYR A 181 -10.62 -9.00 13.37
C TYR A 181 -9.15 -8.82 13.02
N ILE A 182 -8.83 -8.47 11.79
CA ILE A 182 -7.45 -8.21 11.35
C ILE A 182 -6.82 -7.05 12.13
N ILE A 183 -7.57 -5.97 12.35
CA ILE A 183 -7.12 -4.84 13.19
C ILE A 183 -6.80 -5.34 14.62
N LYS A 184 -7.65 -6.16 15.19
CA LYS A 184 -7.43 -6.73 16.53
C LYS A 184 -6.15 -7.58 16.57
N VAL A 185 -5.92 -8.42 15.56
CA VAL A 185 -4.68 -9.22 15.44
C VAL A 185 -3.45 -8.33 15.36
N ILE A 186 -3.46 -7.32 14.48
CA ILE A 186 -2.36 -6.37 14.33
C ILE A 186 -2.10 -5.67 15.68
N GLN A 187 -3.14 -5.16 16.34
CA GLN A 187 -3.01 -4.48 17.62
C GLN A 187 -2.46 -5.39 18.73
N GLN A 188 -2.82 -6.66 18.74
CA GLN A 188 -2.28 -7.63 19.71
C GLN A 188 -0.78 -7.87 19.51
N CYS A 189 -0.31 -7.91 18.26
CA CYS A 189 1.11 -8.06 17.93
C CYS A 189 1.93 -6.79 18.25
N VAL A 190 1.32 -5.61 18.14
CA VAL A 190 1.98 -4.31 18.35
C VAL A 190 1.93 -3.85 19.81
N LYS A 191 0.93 -4.26 20.59
CA LYS A 191 0.83 -3.89 22.01
C LYS A 191 2.00 -4.50 22.78
N ARG A 192 2.91 -3.66 23.28
CA ARG A 192 3.85 -4.06 24.33
C ARG A 192 3.02 -4.65 25.48
N ARG A 193 3.26 -5.91 25.84
CA ARG A 193 2.83 -6.44 27.15
C ARG A 193 3.43 -5.52 28.22
N ARG A 194 2.62 -4.67 28.82
CA ARG A 194 3.02 -4.01 30.07
C ARG A 194 3.24 -5.14 31.05
N GLU A 195 4.47 -5.43 31.41
CA GLU A 195 4.78 -6.22 32.58
C GLU A 195 4.13 -5.50 33.76
N LYS A 196 3.15 -6.16 34.37
CA LYS A 196 2.63 -5.74 35.66
C LYS A 196 3.80 -5.83 36.64
N LYS A 197 4.37 -4.67 37.04
CA LYS A 197 5.16 -4.58 38.25
C LYS A 197 4.26 -4.67 39.44
#